data_004385fc2ba40cc0f7f3937e40960771
#
_entry.id   004385fc2ba40cc0f7f3937e40960771
#
_cell.length_a   1.000
_cell.length_b   1.000
_cell.length_c   1.000
_cell.angle_alpha   90.00
_cell.angle_beta   90.00
_cell.angle_gamma   90.00
#
_symmetry.space_group_name_H-M   'P 1'
#
loop_
_entity.id
_entity.type
_entity.pdbx_description
1 polymer ?
#
loop_
_entity_poly.entity_id
_entity_poly.type
_entity_poly.pdbx_seq_one_letter_code
_entity_poly.pdbx_strand_id
1 'polypeptide(L)'
;MKLDKYLWDKKINISILAVGYFIIVAMLVAFKAQNSLIIGITIVYIAVVVASFLIDFFRKKNFYDEFTANTEKLDKKYLVLEMLKEPEFYEGKILYDNLYEIDKSMAENVNKYNHSIEDFKEYIEMWIHEVKIPIASLVLMCHNHKGEIDEKYIKQIRRLDNYTDQVLYYIRSNYSENDYLIKEVGLNKAVGEVLIKNRDDLLENKINIQVDLNNYSVFTDSKWFQFIL
;
A
#
# COMPACT_ATOMS: atom_id res chain seq x y z
N MET A 1 -26.30 -9.06 -1.18
CA MET A 1 -26.59 -10.52 -1.04
C MET A 1 -27.84 -10.89 -1.85
N LYS A 2 -27.85 -11.95 -2.67
CA LYS A 2 -29.00 -12.36 -3.48
C LYS A 2 -29.90 -13.33 -2.72
N LEU A 3 -31.22 -13.15 -2.84
CA LEU A 3 -32.23 -13.95 -2.10
C LEU A 3 -32.18 -15.45 -2.50
N ASP A 4 -31.98 -15.73 -3.77
CA ASP A 4 -31.89 -17.10 -4.31
C ASP A 4 -30.74 -17.90 -3.65
N LYS A 5 -29.58 -17.28 -3.51
CA LYS A 5 -28.41 -17.90 -2.85
C LYS A 5 -28.65 -18.11 -1.36
N TYR A 6 -29.29 -17.15 -0.69
CA TYR A 6 -29.63 -17.27 0.72
C TYR A 6 -30.61 -18.42 0.98
N LEU A 7 -31.65 -18.55 0.16
CA LEU A 7 -32.62 -19.65 0.29
C LEU A 7 -31.98 -21.02 0.00
N TRP A 8 -31.08 -21.07 -0.97
CA TRP A 8 -30.32 -22.29 -1.25
C TRP A 8 -29.44 -22.73 -0.08
N ASP A 9 -28.78 -21.79 0.59
CA ASP A 9 -27.98 -22.06 1.79
C ASP A 9 -28.84 -22.58 2.94
N LYS A 10 -30.05 -22.04 3.09
CA LYS A 10 -30.99 -22.43 4.13
C LYS A 10 -31.87 -23.65 3.78
N LYS A 11 -31.59 -24.35 2.66
CA LYS A 11 -32.41 -25.48 2.18
C LYS A 11 -32.63 -26.57 3.23
N ILE A 12 -31.59 -26.88 4.05
CA ILE A 12 -31.68 -27.87 5.12
C ILE A 12 -32.67 -27.41 6.21
N ASN A 13 -32.51 -26.16 6.65
CA ASN A 13 -33.43 -25.61 7.68
C ASN A 13 -34.87 -25.57 7.19
N ILE A 14 -35.10 -25.19 5.92
CA ILE A 14 -36.42 -25.19 5.29
C ILE A 14 -36.97 -26.59 5.25
N SER A 15 -36.16 -27.61 4.89
CA SER A 15 -36.63 -29.00 4.89
C SER A 15 -36.99 -29.52 6.26
N ILE A 16 -36.22 -29.18 7.31
CA ILE A 16 -36.51 -29.58 8.69
C ILE A 16 -37.82 -28.94 9.16
N LEU A 17 -38.01 -27.63 8.87
CA LEU A 17 -39.26 -26.94 9.21
C LEU A 17 -40.47 -27.52 8.48
N ALA A 18 -40.33 -27.89 7.20
CA ALA A 18 -41.40 -28.53 6.43
C ALA A 18 -41.79 -29.89 7.01
N VAL A 19 -40.83 -30.72 7.38
CA VAL A 19 -41.08 -32.01 8.04
C VAL A 19 -41.77 -31.80 9.40
N GLY A 20 -41.27 -30.83 10.21
CA GLY A 20 -41.90 -30.50 11.49
C GLY A 20 -43.37 -30.07 11.34
N TYR A 21 -43.65 -29.23 10.35
CA TYR A 21 -45.01 -28.82 10.01
C TYR A 21 -45.89 -30.02 9.64
N PHE A 22 -45.36 -30.92 8.79
CA PHE A 22 -46.09 -32.13 8.38
C PHE A 22 -46.47 -33.03 9.58
N ILE A 23 -45.57 -33.17 10.53
CA ILE A 23 -45.82 -33.93 11.77
C ILE A 23 -46.92 -33.27 12.60
N ILE A 24 -46.86 -31.94 12.75
CA ILE A 24 -47.92 -31.20 13.50
C ILE A 24 -49.31 -31.40 12.86
N VAL A 25 -49.40 -31.28 11.55
CA VAL A 25 -50.67 -31.47 10.83
C VAL A 25 -51.13 -32.91 10.96
N ALA A 26 -50.26 -33.92 10.83
CA ALA A 26 -50.62 -35.32 10.99
C ALA A 26 -51.16 -35.61 12.41
N MET A 27 -50.58 -35.03 13.44
CA MET A 27 -51.09 -35.15 14.82
C MET A 27 -52.46 -34.50 14.94
N LEU A 28 -52.68 -33.29 14.42
CA LEU A 28 -53.97 -32.62 14.50
C LEU A 28 -55.07 -33.39 13.79
N VAL A 29 -54.77 -34.03 12.65
CA VAL A 29 -55.71 -34.89 11.95
C VAL A 29 -56.01 -36.17 12.74
N ALA A 30 -54.97 -36.80 13.32
CA ALA A 30 -55.14 -38.00 14.16
C ALA A 30 -56.04 -37.74 15.40
N PHE A 31 -55.94 -36.57 16.00
CA PHE A 31 -56.78 -36.12 17.11
C PHE A 31 -58.18 -35.58 16.69
N LYS A 32 -58.48 -35.69 15.39
CA LYS A 32 -59.78 -35.20 14.83
C LYS A 32 -60.04 -33.71 15.15
N ALA A 33 -58.99 -32.89 15.11
CA ALA A 33 -59.07 -31.46 15.34
C ALA A 33 -60.06 -30.81 14.30
N GLN A 34 -60.80 -29.77 14.71
CA GLN A 34 -61.68 -29.04 13.81
C GLN A 34 -60.87 -28.37 12.68
N ASN A 35 -61.36 -28.44 11.44
CA ASN A 35 -60.69 -27.90 10.26
C ASN A 35 -60.34 -26.41 10.41
N SER A 36 -61.18 -25.60 11.06
CA SER A 36 -60.87 -24.18 11.33
C SER A 36 -59.65 -23.97 12.21
N LEU A 37 -59.38 -24.87 13.15
CA LEU A 37 -58.23 -24.85 14.03
C LEU A 37 -56.96 -25.23 13.26
N ILE A 38 -57.05 -26.25 12.40
CA ILE A 38 -55.90 -26.64 11.53
C ILE A 38 -55.50 -25.48 10.60
N ILE A 39 -56.46 -24.80 9.97
CA ILE A 39 -56.22 -23.64 9.12
C ILE A 39 -55.57 -22.51 9.92
N GLY A 40 -56.10 -22.20 11.12
CA GLY A 40 -55.52 -21.16 11.97
C GLY A 40 -54.09 -21.42 12.35
N ILE A 41 -53.74 -22.65 12.77
CA ILE A 41 -52.35 -23.04 13.11
C ILE A 41 -51.46 -22.96 11.89
N THR A 42 -51.91 -23.36 10.70
CA THR A 42 -51.17 -23.28 9.45
C THR A 42 -50.80 -21.85 9.10
N ILE A 43 -51.75 -20.93 9.17
CA ILE A 43 -51.53 -19.50 8.88
C ILE A 43 -50.50 -18.93 9.85
N VAL A 44 -50.63 -19.18 11.15
CA VAL A 44 -49.69 -18.70 12.17
C VAL A 44 -48.28 -19.29 11.94
N TYR A 45 -48.19 -20.61 11.67
CA TYR A 45 -46.95 -21.27 11.41
C TYR A 45 -46.18 -20.67 10.22
N ILE A 46 -46.88 -20.51 9.09
CA ILE A 46 -46.32 -19.90 7.89
C ILE A 46 -45.86 -18.46 8.17
N ALA A 47 -46.70 -17.67 8.84
CA ALA A 47 -46.36 -16.28 9.18
C ALA A 47 -45.08 -16.18 10.04
N VAL A 48 -44.93 -17.02 11.06
CA VAL A 48 -43.76 -17.05 11.94
C VAL A 48 -42.52 -17.48 11.17
N VAL A 49 -42.59 -18.52 10.36
CA VAL A 49 -41.47 -19.01 9.53
C VAL A 49 -41.03 -17.93 8.56
N VAL A 50 -41.97 -17.33 7.82
CA VAL A 50 -41.62 -16.25 6.86
C VAL A 50 -41.00 -15.04 7.57
N ALA A 51 -41.59 -14.60 8.69
CA ALA A 51 -41.01 -13.49 9.47
C ALA A 51 -39.60 -13.78 9.96
N SER A 52 -39.32 -14.99 10.47
CA SER A 52 -37.99 -15.40 10.93
C SER A 52 -36.95 -15.34 9.79
N PHE A 53 -37.29 -15.87 8.61
CA PHE A 53 -36.40 -15.83 7.45
C PHE A 53 -36.18 -14.40 6.93
N LEU A 54 -37.21 -13.57 6.92
CA LEU A 54 -37.06 -12.17 6.47
C LEU A 54 -36.15 -11.38 7.43
N ILE A 55 -36.35 -11.51 8.74
CA ILE A 55 -35.52 -10.82 9.74
C ILE A 55 -34.04 -11.25 9.59
N ASP A 56 -33.75 -12.57 9.51
CA ASP A 56 -32.40 -13.07 9.34
C ASP A 56 -31.80 -12.60 8.01
N PHE A 57 -32.54 -12.63 6.91
CA PHE A 57 -32.10 -12.17 5.60
C PHE A 57 -31.77 -10.68 5.59
N PHE A 58 -32.62 -9.80 6.08
CA PHE A 58 -32.36 -8.36 6.06
C PHE A 58 -31.18 -7.98 6.95
N ARG A 59 -31.06 -8.60 8.13
CA ARG A 59 -29.94 -8.38 9.05
C ARG A 59 -28.60 -8.74 8.40
N LYS A 60 -28.52 -9.91 7.76
CA LYS A 60 -27.31 -10.38 7.08
C LYS A 60 -27.04 -9.59 5.79
N LYS A 61 -28.09 -9.30 5.02
CA LYS A 61 -28.00 -8.58 3.77
C LYS A 61 -27.36 -7.21 3.96
N ASN A 62 -27.80 -6.43 4.93
CA ASN A 62 -27.29 -5.08 5.17
C ASN A 62 -25.78 -5.11 5.44
N PHE A 63 -25.32 -5.99 6.29
CA PHE A 63 -23.90 -6.13 6.62
C PHE A 63 -23.06 -6.54 5.38
N TYR A 64 -23.44 -7.60 4.67
CA TYR A 64 -22.66 -8.09 3.53
C TYR A 64 -22.71 -7.16 2.32
N ASP A 65 -23.83 -6.46 2.09
CA ASP A 65 -23.92 -5.49 1.01
C ASP A 65 -23.07 -4.25 1.31
N GLU A 66 -23.05 -3.75 2.55
CA GLU A 66 -22.19 -2.66 3.00
C GLU A 66 -20.71 -3.06 2.90
N PHE A 67 -20.33 -4.25 3.38
CA PHE A 67 -18.99 -4.78 3.29
C PHE A 67 -18.50 -4.85 1.84
N THR A 68 -19.30 -5.43 0.95
CA THR A 68 -18.94 -5.56 -0.48
C THR A 68 -18.82 -4.20 -1.14
N ALA A 69 -19.79 -3.31 -0.92
CA ALA A 69 -19.80 -1.98 -1.53
C ALA A 69 -18.61 -1.13 -1.06
N ASN A 70 -18.26 -1.17 0.22
CA ASN A 70 -17.09 -0.46 0.74
C ASN A 70 -15.79 -1.04 0.19
N THR A 71 -15.68 -2.38 0.11
CA THR A 71 -14.49 -3.04 -0.48
C THR A 71 -14.29 -2.69 -1.96
N GLU A 72 -15.38 -2.53 -2.74
CA GLU A 72 -15.29 -2.16 -4.15
C GLU A 72 -14.92 -0.68 -4.36
N LYS A 73 -15.40 0.22 -3.49
CA LYS A 73 -15.18 1.67 -3.62
C LYS A 73 -13.81 2.13 -3.16
N LEU A 74 -13.19 1.42 -2.22
CA LEU A 74 -11.91 1.82 -1.64
C LEU A 74 -10.74 1.43 -2.55
N ASP A 75 -9.86 2.38 -2.83
CA ASP A 75 -8.56 2.11 -3.45
C ASP A 75 -7.69 1.26 -2.52
N LYS A 76 -7.64 1.62 -1.24
CA LYS A 76 -6.94 0.91 -0.18
C LYS A 76 -7.92 0.00 0.56
N LYS A 77 -8.05 -1.23 0.10
CA LYS A 77 -9.08 -2.19 0.56
C LYS A 77 -8.95 -2.61 2.03
N TYR A 78 -7.78 -2.51 2.61
CA TYR A 78 -7.54 -2.80 4.03
C TYR A 78 -8.27 -1.81 4.95
N LEU A 79 -8.61 -0.60 4.49
CA LEU A 79 -9.38 0.37 5.27
C LEU A 79 -10.88 0.03 5.38
N VAL A 80 -11.33 -1.07 4.79
CA VAL A 80 -12.75 -1.45 4.80
C VAL A 80 -13.29 -1.65 6.22
N LEU A 81 -12.47 -2.15 7.14
CA LEU A 81 -12.85 -2.39 8.52
C LEU A 81 -13.11 -1.10 9.31
N GLU A 82 -12.43 0.00 8.99
CA GLU A 82 -12.67 1.30 9.62
C GLU A 82 -14.03 1.89 9.25
N MET A 83 -14.59 1.49 8.10
CA MET A 83 -15.88 1.95 7.59
C MET A 83 -17.02 0.98 7.89
N LEU A 84 -16.71 -0.25 8.33
CA LEU A 84 -17.68 -1.30 8.57
C LEU A 84 -18.13 -1.28 10.02
N LYS A 85 -19.46 -1.31 10.22
CA LYS A 85 -20.02 -1.44 11.58
C LYS A 85 -19.94 -2.89 12.05
N GLU A 86 -19.64 -3.06 13.33
CA GLU A 86 -19.67 -4.37 13.97
C GLU A 86 -21.08 -5.00 13.81
N PRO A 87 -21.15 -6.24 13.28
CA PRO A 87 -22.45 -6.89 13.06
C PRO A 87 -23.04 -7.46 14.36
N GLU A 88 -24.35 -7.40 14.49
CA GLU A 88 -25.08 -7.91 15.67
C GLU A 88 -25.28 -9.44 15.67
N PHE A 89 -24.98 -10.12 14.56
CA PHE A 89 -25.17 -11.59 14.46
C PHE A 89 -23.84 -12.33 14.62
N TYR A 90 -23.90 -13.48 15.27
CA TYR A 90 -22.73 -14.20 15.76
C TYR A 90 -21.70 -14.55 14.66
N GLU A 91 -22.14 -15.11 13.51
CA GLU A 91 -21.24 -15.46 12.42
C GLU A 91 -20.56 -14.22 11.80
N GLY A 92 -21.30 -13.11 11.74
CA GLY A 92 -20.75 -11.83 11.28
C GLY A 92 -19.72 -11.28 12.25
N LYS A 93 -19.97 -11.41 13.55
CA LYS A 93 -19.03 -10.96 14.59
C LYS A 93 -17.73 -11.76 14.54
N ILE A 94 -17.79 -13.08 14.42
CA ILE A 94 -16.60 -13.92 14.25
C ILE A 94 -15.80 -13.48 13.01
N LEU A 95 -16.46 -13.23 11.88
CA LEU A 95 -15.80 -12.75 10.67
C LEU A 95 -15.13 -11.39 10.87
N TYR A 96 -15.85 -10.47 11.49
CA TYR A 96 -15.36 -9.12 11.77
C TYR A 96 -14.13 -9.14 12.69
N ASP A 97 -14.20 -9.87 13.81
CA ASP A 97 -13.12 -9.99 14.78
C ASP A 97 -11.86 -10.62 14.14
N ASN A 98 -12.03 -11.68 13.35
CA ASN A 98 -10.89 -12.31 12.65
C ASN A 98 -10.28 -11.40 11.57
N LEU A 99 -11.11 -10.67 10.82
CA LEU A 99 -10.61 -9.70 9.85
C LEU A 99 -9.85 -8.57 10.53
N TYR A 100 -10.34 -8.10 11.69
CA TYR A 100 -9.68 -7.07 12.48
C TYR A 100 -8.29 -7.52 12.97
N GLU A 101 -8.17 -8.75 13.48
CA GLU A 101 -6.88 -9.31 13.91
C GLU A 101 -5.91 -9.49 12.73
N ILE A 102 -6.42 -9.89 11.56
CA ILE A 102 -5.60 -10.01 10.34
C ILE A 102 -5.09 -8.62 9.91
N ASP A 103 -5.97 -7.63 9.86
CA ASP A 103 -5.61 -6.26 9.46
C ASP A 103 -4.59 -5.65 10.42
N LYS A 104 -4.80 -5.79 11.72
CA LYS A 104 -3.86 -5.37 12.75
C LYS A 104 -2.48 -6.02 12.57
N SER A 105 -2.44 -7.33 12.35
CA SER A 105 -1.19 -8.05 12.10
C SER A 105 -0.49 -7.59 10.82
N MET A 106 -1.26 -7.30 9.76
CA MET A 106 -0.72 -6.75 8.52
C MET A 106 -0.16 -5.34 8.74
N ALA A 107 -0.87 -4.47 9.45
CA ALA A 107 -0.40 -3.12 9.76
C ALA A 107 0.90 -3.13 10.58
N GLU A 108 0.99 -4.00 11.58
CA GLU A 108 2.22 -4.18 12.37
C GLU A 108 3.40 -4.65 11.52
N ASN A 109 3.17 -5.59 10.58
CA ASN A 109 4.22 -6.06 9.67
C ASN A 109 4.65 -4.98 8.68
N VAL A 110 3.71 -4.24 8.10
CA VAL A 110 4.03 -3.11 7.21
C VAL A 110 4.86 -2.05 7.94
N ASN A 111 4.50 -1.72 9.18
CA ASN A 111 5.28 -0.77 9.99
C ASN A 111 6.70 -1.29 10.27
N LYS A 112 6.87 -2.58 10.59
CA LYS A 112 8.21 -3.17 10.76
C LYS A 112 9.05 -3.11 9.49
N TYR A 113 8.44 -3.39 8.33
CA TYR A 113 9.14 -3.26 7.05
C TYR A 113 9.54 -1.82 6.75
N ASN A 114 8.66 -0.86 7.02
CA ASN A 114 8.97 0.56 6.82
C ASN A 114 10.14 1.01 7.71
N HIS A 115 10.15 0.64 8.99
CA HIS A 115 11.29 0.93 9.88
C HIS A 115 12.59 0.27 9.40
N SER A 116 12.54 -1.00 8.97
CA SER A 116 13.73 -1.67 8.43
C SER A 116 14.27 -1.00 7.18
N ILE A 117 13.40 -0.44 6.34
CA ILE A 117 13.78 0.33 5.16
C ILE A 117 14.43 1.66 5.55
N GLU A 118 13.89 2.36 6.55
CA GLU A 118 14.45 3.59 7.09
C GLU A 118 15.84 3.34 7.68
N ASP A 119 15.98 2.33 8.54
CA ASP A 119 17.27 1.93 9.12
C ASP A 119 18.30 1.58 8.04
N PHE A 120 17.88 0.85 7.00
CA PHE A 120 18.75 0.53 5.86
C PHE A 120 19.19 1.77 5.08
N LYS A 121 18.27 2.72 4.85
CA LYS A 121 18.58 4.00 4.20
C LYS A 121 19.65 4.77 4.99
N GLU A 122 19.44 4.96 6.29
CA GLU A 122 20.39 5.66 7.16
C GLU A 122 21.76 4.97 7.19
N TYR A 123 21.76 3.64 7.27
CA TYR A 123 23.00 2.85 7.22
C TYR A 123 23.78 3.08 5.92
N ILE A 124 23.12 3.04 4.77
CA ILE A 124 23.79 3.25 3.48
C ILE A 124 24.26 4.70 3.32
N GLU A 125 23.49 5.68 3.76
CA GLU A 125 23.95 7.09 3.72
C GLU A 125 25.21 7.29 4.57
N MET A 126 25.25 6.74 5.77
CA MET A 126 26.42 6.76 6.64
C MET A 126 27.61 6.04 5.96
N TRP A 127 27.38 4.84 5.42
CA TRP A 127 28.44 4.07 4.73
C TRP A 127 29.02 4.82 3.53
N ILE A 128 28.18 5.48 2.73
CA ILE A 128 28.63 6.31 1.61
C ILE A 128 29.52 7.45 2.10
N HIS A 129 29.13 8.12 3.18
CA HIS A 129 29.95 9.18 3.78
C HIS A 129 31.32 8.66 4.23
N GLU A 130 31.36 7.49 4.87
CA GLU A 130 32.61 6.88 5.31
C GLU A 130 33.51 6.45 4.13
N VAL A 131 32.93 5.96 3.03
CA VAL A 131 33.67 5.60 1.81
C VAL A 131 34.20 6.83 1.07
N LYS A 132 33.47 7.95 1.09
CA LYS A 132 33.93 9.20 0.46
C LYS A 132 35.15 9.79 1.11
N ILE A 133 35.37 9.59 2.39
CA ILE A 133 36.58 10.11 3.09
C ILE A 133 37.89 9.53 2.51
N PRO A 134 38.07 8.20 2.42
CA PRO A 134 39.29 7.65 1.78
C PRO A 134 39.37 7.97 0.29
N ILE A 135 38.26 8.06 -0.45
CA ILE A 135 38.29 8.49 -1.85
C ILE A 135 38.82 9.91 -1.96
N ALA A 136 38.32 10.85 -1.15
CA ALA A 136 38.82 12.23 -1.13
C ALA A 136 40.32 12.30 -0.77
N SER A 137 40.78 11.47 0.17
CA SER A 137 42.19 11.35 0.53
C SER A 137 43.02 10.85 -0.65
N LEU A 138 42.54 9.84 -1.39
CA LEU A 138 43.21 9.34 -2.59
C LEU A 138 43.28 10.39 -3.70
N VAL A 139 42.19 11.13 -3.93
CA VAL A 139 42.17 12.24 -4.90
C VAL A 139 43.22 13.30 -4.52
N LEU A 140 43.31 13.66 -3.24
CA LEU A 140 44.30 14.63 -2.76
C LEU A 140 45.73 14.12 -2.89
N MET A 141 45.99 12.85 -2.57
CA MET A 141 47.30 12.21 -2.78
C MET A 141 47.73 12.24 -4.25
N CYS A 142 46.80 11.89 -5.16
CA CYS A 142 47.07 11.97 -6.61
C CYS A 142 47.34 13.40 -7.07
N HIS A 143 46.65 14.38 -6.51
CA HIS A 143 46.87 15.79 -6.83
C HIS A 143 48.27 16.27 -6.39
N ASN A 144 48.70 15.88 -5.19
CA ASN A 144 50.02 16.25 -4.64
C ASN A 144 51.18 15.59 -5.36
N HIS A 145 50.98 14.41 -5.96
CA HIS A 145 51.98 13.66 -6.72
C HIS A 145 51.74 13.71 -8.25
N LYS A 146 51.27 14.86 -8.72
CA LYS A 146 50.94 15.06 -10.14
C LYS A 146 52.17 14.87 -11.01
N GLY A 147 52.13 13.88 -11.92
CA GLY A 147 53.23 13.48 -12.79
C GLY A 147 53.95 12.20 -12.38
N GLU A 148 53.75 11.70 -11.15
CA GLU A 148 54.30 10.42 -10.67
C GLU A 148 53.26 9.29 -10.76
N ILE A 149 51.97 9.63 -10.74
CA ILE A 149 50.85 8.69 -10.78
C ILE A 149 50.25 8.66 -12.18
N ASP A 150 50.10 7.45 -12.74
CA ASP A 150 49.45 7.25 -14.04
C ASP A 150 48.01 7.77 -14.02
N GLU A 151 47.62 8.55 -14.99
CA GLU A 151 46.30 9.14 -15.18
C GLU A 151 45.17 8.11 -15.13
N LYS A 152 45.47 6.85 -15.47
CA LYS A 152 44.50 5.74 -15.36
C LYS A 152 44.00 5.51 -13.94
N TYR A 153 44.88 5.64 -12.93
CA TYR A 153 44.48 5.48 -11.53
C TYR A 153 43.60 6.64 -11.07
N ILE A 154 43.92 7.86 -11.48
CA ILE A 154 43.13 9.05 -11.17
C ILE A 154 41.70 8.90 -11.73
N LYS A 155 41.57 8.41 -12.97
CA LYS A 155 40.27 8.14 -13.59
C LYS A 155 39.45 7.09 -12.81
N GLN A 156 40.10 6.01 -12.35
CA GLN A 156 39.38 4.99 -11.59
C GLN A 156 38.89 5.53 -10.23
N ILE A 157 39.65 6.35 -9.55
CA ILE A 157 39.26 6.98 -8.29
C ILE A 157 38.06 7.91 -8.51
N ARG A 158 38.07 8.73 -9.56
CA ARG A 158 36.94 9.59 -9.93
C ARG A 158 35.68 8.77 -10.26
N ARG A 159 35.82 7.62 -10.94
CA ARG A 159 34.72 6.71 -11.21
C ARG A 159 34.11 6.14 -9.92
N LEU A 160 34.94 5.79 -8.93
CA LEU A 160 34.50 5.35 -7.63
C LEU A 160 33.66 6.44 -6.91
N ASP A 161 34.17 7.69 -6.95
CA ASP A 161 33.41 8.83 -6.37
C ASP A 161 32.05 9.02 -7.04
N ASN A 162 32.01 8.96 -8.37
CA ASN A 162 30.75 9.05 -9.13
C ASN A 162 29.80 7.89 -8.81
N TYR A 163 30.29 6.66 -8.62
CA TYR A 163 29.44 5.53 -8.24
C TYR A 163 28.86 5.69 -6.83
N THR A 164 29.62 6.22 -5.88
CA THR A 164 29.10 6.52 -4.54
C THR A 164 28.00 7.59 -4.60
N ASP A 165 28.18 8.64 -5.42
CA ASP A 165 27.15 9.64 -5.67
C ASP A 165 25.89 9.00 -6.27
N GLN A 166 26.03 8.14 -7.29
CA GLN A 166 24.89 7.47 -7.92
C GLN A 166 24.09 6.61 -6.93
N VAL A 167 24.77 5.84 -6.08
CA VAL A 167 24.11 5.02 -5.06
C VAL A 167 23.34 5.90 -4.06
N LEU A 168 23.94 7.00 -3.62
CA LEU A 168 23.30 7.96 -2.73
C LEU A 168 22.02 8.53 -3.35
N TYR A 169 22.09 8.97 -4.61
CA TYR A 169 20.91 9.51 -5.30
C TYR A 169 19.85 8.43 -5.57
N TYR A 170 20.26 7.20 -5.90
CA TYR A 170 19.33 6.10 -6.09
C TYR A 170 18.53 5.80 -4.80
N ILE A 171 19.20 5.76 -3.66
CA ILE A 171 18.52 5.54 -2.36
C ILE A 171 17.57 6.70 -2.06
N ARG A 172 18.03 7.92 -2.22
CA ARG A 172 17.18 9.09 -2.00
C ARG A 172 15.98 9.15 -2.94
N SER A 173 16.12 8.73 -4.21
CA SER A 173 15.00 8.74 -5.16
C SER A 173 13.90 7.75 -4.82
N ASN A 174 14.26 6.59 -4.29
CA ASN A 174 13.27 5.55 -3.94
C ASN A 174 12.51 5.83 -2.63
N TYR A 175 13.04 6.73 -1.78
CA TYR A 175 12.50 7.00 -0.45
C TYR A 175 12.27 8.49 -0.20
N SER A 176 12.11 9.28 -1.25
CA SER A 176 12.24 10.75 -1.24
C SER A 176 10.95 11.50 -0.92
N GLU A 177 9.89 10.88 -0.40
CA GLU A 177 8.63 11.60 -0.15
C GLU A 177 8.79 12.84 0.77
N ASN A 178 9.90 12.95 1.54
CA ASN A 178 10.11 14.03 2.51
C ASN A 178 11.44 14.81 2.40
N ASP A 179 12.30 14.56 1.40
CA ASP A 179 13.69 15.02 1.42
C ASP A 179 14.02 16.12 0.38
N TYR A 180 13.04 16.66 -0.33
CA TYR A 180 13.25 17.73 -1.31
C TYR A 180 13.32 19.10 -0.65
N LEU A 181 14.49 19.75 -0.72
CA LEU A 181 14.64 21.15 -0.32
C LEU A 181 14.38 22.07 -1.52
N ILE A 182 13.12 22.36 -1.80
CA ILE A 182 12.73 23.23 -2.89
C ILE A 182 13.08 24.68 -2.56
N LYS A 183 13.97 25.29 -3.36
CA LYS A 183 14.36 26.68 -3.29
C LYS A 183 14.53 27.28 -4.67
N GLU A 184 14.62 28.59 -4.75
CA GLU A 184 14.95 29.27 -5.97
C GLU A 184 16.41 29.02 -6.35
N VAL A 185 16.65 28.46 -7.54
CA VAL A 185 17.97 28.07 -8.07
C VAL A 185 18.17 28.78 -9.40
N GLY A 186 19.23 29.59 -9.49
CA GLY A 186 19.62 30.21 -10.75
C GLY A 186 20.21 29.18 -11.72
N LEU A 187 19.68 29.09 -12.93
CA LEU A 187 20.08 28.12 -13.93
C LEU A 187 21.57 28.24 -14.31
N ASN A 188 22.05 29.47 -14.51
CA ASN A 188 23.45 29.72 -14.84
C ASN A 188 24.42 29.14 -13.79
N LYS A 189 24.07 29.27 -12.50
CA LYS A 189 24.88 28.75 -11.41
C LYS A 189 24.88 27.24 -11.38
N ALA A 190 23.69 26.61 -11.46
CA ALA A 190 23.55 25.16 -11.41
C ALA A 190 24.24 24.47 -12.58
N VAL A 191 24.03 24.94 -13.81
CA VAL A 191 24.68 24.42 -15.01
C VAL A 191 26.21 24.65 -14.96
N GLY A 192 26.65 25.83 -14.51
CA GLY A 192 28.07 26.13 -14.34
C GLY A 192 28.78 25.18 -13.38
N GLU A 193 28.16 24.85 -12.25
CA GLU A 193 28.70 23.89 -11.27
C GLU A 193 28.80 22.46 -11.86
N VAL A 194 27.79 22.01 -12.64
CA VAL A 194 27.82 20.71 -13.33
C VAL A 194 28.93 20.66 -14.40
N LEU A 195 29.08 21.73 -15.19
CA LEU A 195 30.15 21.81 -16.22
C LEU A 195 31.55 21.82 -15.62
N ILE A 196 31.74 22.49 -14.49
CA ILE A 196 33.03 22.49 -13.77
C ILE A 196 33.30 21.10 -13.22
N LYS A 197 32.34 20.44 -12.64
CA LYS A 197 32.45 19.06 -12.07
C LYS A 197 32.89 18.05 -13.15
N ASN A 198 32.31 18.17 -14.35
CA ASN A 198 32.53 17.22 -15.47
C ASN A 198 33.53 17.73 -16.53
N ARG A 199 34.27 18.81 -16.23
CA ARG A 199 35.15 19.50 -17.20
C ARG A 199 36.12 18.55 -17.89
N ASP A 200 36.81 17.70 -17.14
CA ASP A 200 37.86 16.85 -17.66
C ASP A 200 37.28 15.80 -18.63
N ASP A 201 36.14 15.20 -18.29
CA ASP A 201 35.43 14.24 -19.14
C ASP A 201 34.89 14.89 -20.43
N LEU A 202 34.42 16.12 -20.34
CA LEU A 202 33.92 16.89 -21.47
C LEU A 202 35.02 17.25 -22.44
N LEU A 203 36.21 17.67 -21.94
CA LEU A 203 37.36 18.00 -22.74
C LEU A 203 37.99 16.74 -23.39
N GLU A 204 38.08 15.63 -22.67
CA GLU A 204 38.62 14.37 -23.19
C GLU A 204 37.77 13.84 -24.35
N ASN A 205 36.44 13.92 -24.22
CA ASN A 205 35.51 13.49 -25.25
C ASN A 205 35.29 14.55 -26.36
N LYS A 206 36.02 15.67 -26.30
CA LYS A 206 35.96 16.77 -27.28
C LYS A 206 34.54 17.31 -27.48
N ILE A 207 33.74 17.36 -26.41
CA ILE A 207 32.39 17.87 -26.45
C ILE A 207 32.43 19.40 -26.44
N ASN A 208 31.86 20.00 -27.48
CA ASN A 208 31.72 21.45 -27.57
C ASN A 208 30.41 21.87 -26.93
N ILE A 209 30.49 22.62 -25.83
CA ILE A 209 29.36 23.03 -25.05
C ILE A 209 28.97 24.47 -25.42
N GLN A 210 27.76 24.69 -25.85
CA GLN A 210 27.17 25.99 -26.01
C GLN A 210 26.12 26.20 -24.91
N VAL A 211 26.32 27.21 -24.08
CA VAL A 211 25.39 27.56 -23.01
C VAL A 211 24.72 28.89 -23.38
N ASP A 212 23.44 28.80 -23.69
CA ASP A 212 22.58 29.98 -23.91
C ASP A 212 21.50 30.00 -22.83
N LEU A 213 21.84 30.51 -21.66
CA LEU A 213 20.97 30.61 -20.51
C LEU A 213 20.81 32.10 -20.17
N ASN A 214 19.60 32.62 -20.35
CA ASN A 214 19.25 33.87 -19.72
C ASN A 214 19.25 33.72 -18.19
N ASN A 215 19.23 34.83 -17.44
CA ASN A 215 19.22 34.82 -15.98
C ASN A 215 17.88 34.27 -15.40
N TYR A 216 17.49 33.06 -15.82
CA TYR A 216 16.32 32.38 -15.31
C TYR A 216 16.62 31.67 -14.01
N SER A 217 15.64 31.66 -13.12
CA SER A 217 15.63 30.84 -11.92
C SER A 217 14.44 29.86 -11.95
N VAL A 218 14.59 28.74 -11.28
CA VAL A 218 13.56 27.71 -11.13
C VAL A 218 13.45 27.31 -9.65
N PHE A 219 12.24 26.99 -9.21
CA PHE A 219 12.01 26.43 -7.88
C PHE A 219 12.22 24.92 -7.91
N THR A 220 13.34 24.48 -7.37
CA THR A 220 13.72 23.06 -7.36
C THR A 220 14.72 22.76 -6.26
N ASP A 221 14.99 21.50 -6.02
CA ASP A 221 16.15 21.09 -5.21
C ASP A 221 17.43 21.19 -6.05
N SER A 222 18.37 22.02 -5.62
CA SER A 222 19.63 22.27 -6.35
C SER A 222 20.47 21.04 -6.56
N LYS A 223 20.53 20.12 -5.58
CA LYS A 223 21.35 18.91 -5.66
C LYS A 223 20.76 17.91 -6.65
N TRP A 224 19.43 17.71 -6.58
CA TRP A 224 18.72 16.87 -7.53
C TRP A 224 18.81 17.40 -8.96
N PHE A 225 18.64 18.70 -9.12
CA PHE A 225 18.72 19.35 -10.43
C PHE A 225 20.12 19.17 -11.05
N GLN A 226 21.19 19.37 -10.27
CA GLN A 226 22.57 19.15 -10.74
C GLN A 226 22.89 17.68 -11.05
N PHE A 227 22.22 16.73 -10.36
CA PHE A 227 22.40 15.30 -10.64
C PHE A 227 21.71 14.88 -11.95
N ILE A 228 20.58 15.47 -12.30
CA ILE A 228 19.84 15.19 -13.54
C ILE A 228 20.54 15.78 -14.77
N LEU A 229 21.18 16.94 -14.62
CA LEU A 229 21.97 17.59 -15.68
C LEU A 229 23.26 16.84 -15.99
#